data_c6ed2dba19a5465b320df2d55e5a5e8d
#
_entry.id   c6ed2dba19a5465b320df2d55e5a5e8d
#
_cell.length_a   1.000
_cell.length_b   1.000
_cell.length_c   1.000
_cell.angle_alpha   90.00
_cell.angle_beta   90.00
_cell.angle_gamma   90.00
#
_symmetry.space_group_name_H-M   'P 1'
#
loop_
_entity.id
_entity.type
_entity.pdbx_description
1 polymer ?
#
loop_
_entity_poly.entity_id
_entity_poly.type
_entity_poly.pdbx_seq_one_letter_code
_entity_poly.pdbx_strand_id
1 'polypeptide(L)'
;MDKFIVPPPETAAVVKSFSEAVVSKIGQPLRRKEDQRLLRGSGRFTDDFTLPNQSFAAMVRSPHPHATINKIDATAAMAMPGVLTVITGVEIRKAGLRPIPHNPLPSTKYDLKLRAPDGTEPAIDPHYLLSEDRVRYVGEAVAMVVAESLQQALDAVEEVSVDYSVLPHVTESKDAILPDAPQLYGHIENNTLIDTEFGDAVSTEQAFATATHIVEHEFHVQRVTGVTMEPRSALGSYEADTGLFTLVAGSGGAVRQQSEIAAVLGIDTSEIRVISPDVGGNFGTRNRVYIEFGLVLFAAQKINRPVKFTATRTESFLTDYQGRDLVTRIALALDKNGKFLGLKCDNISNVGSHCVSLSPLGKGSGLITGSYHIPAALLRARAVFTNTMSTQAYRSSGRPEVTYAIERIIEIAARRLGFDPLELRRKNLIPPSAMPYVNAVGSRYDSGEYEINMDRAIRLADWNGFDLRKKAAAENGLLLGRGLANYVESSIGSPREQAEIIVKTDGYVDLVIGTQPSGQGHETSFA
;
A
#
# COMPACT_ATOMS: atom_id res chain seq x y z
N MET A 1 -8.32 -31.40 -17.77
CA MET A 1 -7.23 -30.41 -17.66
C MET A 1 -7.32 -29.24 -18.63
N ASP A 2 -8.31 -29.21 -19.56
CA ASP A 2 -8.31 -28.22 -20.68
C ASP A 2 -9.30 -27.05 -20.56
N LYS A 3 -9.84 -26.76 -19.37
CA LYS A 3 -10.89 -25.74 -19.23
C LYS A 3 -10.41 -24.33 -18.85
N PHE A 4 -9.12 -24.16 -18.60
CA PHE A 4 -8.53 -22.87 -18.21
C PHE A 4 -7.35 -22.41 -19.09
N ILE A 5 -7.19 -23.00 -20.26
CA ILE A 5 -6.22 -22.45 -21.23
C ILE A 5 -6.90 -21.24 -21.86
N VAL A 6 -6.50 -20.03 -21.43
CA VAL A 6 -6.77 -18.81 -22.18
C VAL A 6 -6.03 -18.96 -23.50
N PRO A 7 -6.70 -19.03 -24.66
CA PRO A 7 -5.97 -19.03 -25.91
C PRO A 7 -5.15 -17.73 -25.99
N PRO A 8 -3.91 -17.79 -26.48
CA PRO A 8 -3.14 -16.57 -26.71
C PRO A 8 -3.92 -15.68 -27.68
N PRO A 9 -3.87 -14.35 -27.51
CA PRO A 9 -4.48 -13.44 -28.46
C PRO A 9 -3.87 -13.72 -29.85
N GLU A 10 -4.71 -13.89 -30.86
CA GLU A 10 -4.28 -13.93 -32.26
C GLU A 10 -3.66 -12.57 -32.61
N THR A 11 -2.37 -12.44 -32.44
CA THR A 11 -1.57 -11.34 -32.96
C THR A 11 -0.61 -11.92 -34.02
N ALA A 12 -1.08 -11.98 -35.24
CA ALA A 12 -0.19 -12.14 -36.39
C ALA A 12 0.68 -10.86 -36.50
N ALA A 13 1.85 -10.87 -35.90
CA ALA A 13 2.90 -9.88 -36.14
C ALA A 13 3.77 -10.40 -37.27
N VAL A 14 3.64 -9.82 -38.45
CA VAL A 14 4.53 -10.02 -39.60
C VAL A 14 5.92 -9.53 -39.24
N VAL A 15 6.90 -10.43 -39.20
CA VAL A 15 8.32 -10.09 -39.04
C VAL A 15 8.77 -9.38 -40.33
N LYS A 16 8.96 -8.07 -40.27
CA LYS A 16 9.69 -7.31 -41.31
C LYS A 16 11.19 -7.51 -41.09
N SER A 17 11.90 -7.69 -42.20
CA SER A 17 13.33 -8.00 -42.27
C SER A 17 14.24 -7.06 -41.49
N PHE A 18 15.29 -7.62 -40.86
CA PHE A 18 16.31 -6.98 -40.05
C PHE A 18 17.26 -6.05 -40.85
N SER A 19 16.77 -5.03 -41.54
CA SER A 19 17.64 -4.08 -42.23
C SER A 19 17.35 -2.60 -41.97
N GLU A 20 16.44 -2.27 -41.05
CA GLU A 20 16.30 -0.91 -40.56
C GLU A 20 17.13 -0.73 -39.28
N ALA A 21 17.98 0.29 -39.26
CA ALA A 21 18.74 0.64 -38.04
C ALA A 21 17.81 0.65 -36.83
N VAL A 22 18.13 -0.13 -35.81
CA VAL A 22 17.34 -0.19 -34.56
C VAL A 22 17.38 1.20 -33.92
N VAL A 23 16.39 2.01 -34.23
CA VAL A 23 16.20 3.30 -33.57
C VAL A 23 15.81 3.00 -32.12
N SER A 24 16.64 3.40 -31.17
CA SER A 24 16.33 3.26 -29.75
C SER A 24 14.94 3.83 -29.44
N LYS A 25 14.11 3.04 -28.80
CA LYS A 25 12.79 3.45 -28.35
C LYS A 25 12.81 4.14 -26.98
N ILE A 26 13.97 4.13 -26.31
CA ILE A 26 14.17 4.79 -25.03
C ILE A 26 13.95 6.29 -25.18
N GLY A 27 13.09 6.85 -24.32
CA GLY A 27 12.72 8.27 -24.36
C GLY A 27 11.70 8.68 -25.43
N GLN A 28 11.19 7.72 -26.21
CA GLN A 28 10.14 7.97 -27.20
C GLN A 28 8.74 7.79 -26.56
N PRO A 29 7.73 8.59 -26.95
CA PRO A 29 6.36 8.47 -26.46
C PRO A 29 5.64 7.28 -27.15
N LEU A 30 5.96 6.07 -26.72
CA LEU A 30 5.34 4.86 -27.28
C LEU A 30 3.91 4.70 -26.76
N ARG A 31 2.98 4.34 -27.67
CA ARG A 31 1.65 3.89 -27.26
C ARG A 31 1.75 2.47 -26.72
N ARG A 32 1.03 2.19 -25.64
CA ARG A 32 1.00 0.86 -25.05
C ARG A 32 0.30 -0.13 -25.99
N LYS A 33 0.88 -1.32 -26.16
CA LYS A 33 0.31 -2.40 -26.99
C LYS A 33 -1.04 -2.87 -26.43
N GLU A 34 -1.10 -3.01 -25.13
CA GLU A 34 -2.28 -3.46 -24.37
C GLU A 34 -3.47 -2.49 -24.45
N ASP A 35 -3.25 -1.21 -24.75
CA ASP A 35 -4.34 -0.23 -24.85
C ASP A 35 -5.38 -0.58 -25.90
N GLN A 36 -4.97 -1.18 -27.03
CA GLN A 36 -5.93 -1.59 -28.07
C GLN A 36 -6.96 -2.58 -27.54
N ARG A 37 -6.51 -3.59 -26.80
CA ARG A 37 -7.33 -4.62 -26.19
C ARG A 37 -8.23 -4.03 -25.11
N LEU A 38 -7.65 -3.25 -24.21
CA LEU A 38 -8.35 -2.67 -23.06
C LEU A 38 -9.42 -1.65 -23.48
N LEU A 39 -9.10 -0.74 -24.42
CA LEU A 39 -10.02 0.31 -24.88
C LEU A 39 -11.18 -0.22 -25.74
N ARG A 40 -11.06 -1.42 -26.29
CA ARG A 40 -12.13 -2.07 -27.05
C ARG A 40 -13.00 -3.01 -26.23
N GLY A 41 -12.84 -3.04 -24.89
CA GLY A 41 -13.62 -3.89 -24.01
C GLY A 41 -13.20 -5.37 -24.04
N SER A 42 -11.98 -5.68 -24.53
CA SER A 42 -11.42 -7.04 -24.52
C SER A 42 -10.50 -7.30 -23.33
N GLY A 43 -10.44 -6.39 -22.36
CA GLY A 43 -9.83 -6.63 -21.07
C GLY A 43 -10.63 -7.68 -20.28
N ARG A 44 -9.94 -8.45 -19.45
CA ARG A 44 -10.57 -9.47 -18.60
C ARG A 44 -10.13 -9.27 -17.16
N PHE A 45 -10.97 -8.61 -16.40
CA PHE A 45 -10.79 -8.36 -14.96
C PHE A 45 -11.40 -9.48 -14.14
N THR A 46 -11.13 -9.52 -12.85
CA THR A 46 -11.60 -10.62 -12.00
C THR A 46 -13.11 -10.82 -12.06
N ASP A 47 -13.90 -9.76 -12.11
CA ASP A 47 -15.36 -9.85 -12.13
C ASP A 47 -15.94 -10.35 -13.46
N ASP A 48 -15.14 -10.32 -14.55
CA ASP A 48 -15.52 -10.84 -15.86
C ASP A 48 -15.47 -12.38 -15.94
N PHE A 49 -14.83 -13.04 -14.96
CA PHE A 49 -14.77 -14.51 -14.92
C PHE A 49 -16.03 -15.09 -14.32
N THR A 50 -16.59 -16.09 -14.98
CA THR A 50 -17.78 -16.83 -14.56
C THR A 50 -17.56 -18.32 -14.70
N LEU A 51 -17.98 -19.08 -13.72
CA LEU A 51 -17.91 -20.55 -13.71
C LEU A 51 -19.32 -21.16 -13.66
N PRO A 52 -19.53 -22.35 -14.24
CA PRO A 52 -20.81 -23.07 -14.13
C PRO A 52 -21.20 -23.27 -12.65
N ASN A 53 -22.49 -23.16 -12.35
CA ASN A 53 -23.06 -23.31 -10.99
C ASN A 53 -22.44 -22.36 -9.95
N GLN A 54 -21.91 -21.21 -10.38
CA GLN A 54 -21.33 -20.22 -9.50
C GLN A 54 -22.34 -19.68 -8.49
N SER A 55 -21.89 -19.54 -7.26
CA SER A 55 -22.59 -18.88 -6.15
C SER A 55 -21.97 -17.51 -5.87
N PHE A 56 -22.65 -16.69 -5.09
CA PHE A 56 -22.24 -15.32 -4.79
C PHE A 56 -22.14 -15.11 -3.28
N ALA A 57 -21.11 -14.38 -2.87
CA ALA A 57 -20.87 -14.06 -1.47
C ALA A 57 -21.08 -12.56 -1.19
N ALA A 58 -21.65 -12.26 -0.03
CA ALA A 58 -21.75 -10.92 0.54
C ALA A 58 -21.29 -10.93 2.01
N MET A 59 -20.71 -9.81 2.48
CA MET A 59 -20.14 -9.72 3.82
C MET A 59 -21.08 -9.04 4.79
N VAL A 60 -21.25 -9.61 5.98
CA VAL A 60 -21.83 -8.95 7.16
C VAL A 60 -20.70 -8.15 7.82
N ARG A 61 -20.85 -6.84 7.87
CA ARG A 61 -19.81 -5.91 8.35
C ARG A 61 -20.26 -5.14 9.59
N SER A 62 -19.31 -4.91 10.50
CA SER A 62 -19.56 -4.14 11.71
C SER A 62 -19.82 -2.66 11.40
N PRO A 63 -20.88 -2.06 11.96
CA PRO A 63 -21.07 -0.62 11.95
C PRO A 63 -20.26 0.10 13.05
N HIS A 64 -19.65 -0.64 13.97
CA HIS A 64 -18.94 -0.11 15.13
C HIS A 64 -17.43 -0.09 14.91
N PRO A 65 -16.75 0.97 15.35
CA PRO A 65 -15.29 1.06 15.29
C PRO A 65 -14.62 0.16 16.32
N HIS A 66 -15.29 -0.18 17.43
CA HIS A 66 -14.82 -1.09 18.47
C HIS A 66 -15.99 -1.66 19.26
N ALA A 67 -16.15 -2.96 19.24
CA ALA A 67 -17.20 -3.64 19.99
C ALA A 67 -16.82 -5.12 20.23
N THR A 68 -17.32 -5.67 21.32
CA THR A 68 -17.35 -7.12 21.54
C THR A 68 -18.52 -7.70 20.76
N ILE A 69 -18.33 -8.84 20.10
CA ILE A 69 -19.37 -9.63 19.47
C ILE A 69 -19.91 -10.60 20.53
N ASN A 70 -21.12 -10.37 21.02
CA ASN A 70 -21.75 -11.24 22.00
C ASN A 70 -22.38 -12.47 21.34
N LYS A 71 -23.05 -12.27 20.19
CA LYS A 71 -23.72 -13.32 19.42
C LYS A 71 -23.86 -12.93 17.96
N ILE A 72 -23.72 -13.90 17.07
CA ILE A 72 -24.14 -13.80 15.67
C ILE A 72 -25.27 -14.81 15.47
N ASP A 73 -26.45 -14.36 15.05
CA ASP A 73 -27.61 -15.18 14.76
C ASP A 73 -27.91 -15.12 13.27
N ALA A 74 -27.62 -16.21 12.56
CA ALA A 74 -27.83 -16.35 11.13
C ALA A 74 -29.08 -17.20 10.81
N THR A 75 -29.92 -17.53 11.79
CA THR A 75 -31.04 -18.45 11.61
C THR A 75 -32.03 -17.96 10.56
N ALA A 76 -32.40 -16.68 10.59
CA ALA A 76 -33.32 -16.08 9.61
C ALA A 76 -32.68 -16.08 8.21
N ALA A 77 -31.43 -15.64 8.08
CA ALA A 77 -30.68 -15.63 6.83
C ALA A 77 -30.58 -17.03 6.20
N MET A 78 -30.28 -18.05 7.00
CA MET A 78 -30.18 -19.44 6.53
C MET A 78 -31.53 -20.01 6.05
N ALA A 79 -32.65 -19.47 6.51
CA ALA A 79 -33.98 -19.89 6.08
C ALA A 79 -34.45 -19.24 4.78
N MET A 80 -33.74 -18.23 4.28
CA MET A 80 -34.08 -17.51 3.05
C MET A 80 -33.87 -18.37 1.80
N PRO A 81 -34.75 -18.27 0.80
CA PRO A 81 -34.61 -19.01 -0.45
C PRO A 81 -33.28 -18.69 -1.17
N GLY A 82 -32.58 -19.75 -1.58
CA GLY A 82 -31.33 -19.61 -2.34
C GLY A 82 -30.08 -19.35 -1.49
N VAL A 83 -30.20 -19.18 -0.18
CA VAL A 83 -29.05 -19.11 0.72
C VAL A 83 -28.47 -20.51 0.91
N LEU A 84 -27.17 -20.65 0.64
CA LEU A 84 -26.45 -21.92 0.68
C LEU A 84 -25.70 -22.12 1.99
N THR A 85 -25.13 -21.06 2.55
CA THR A 85 -24.45 -21.10 3.84
C THR A 85 -24.20 -19.68 4.38
N VAL A 86 -24.09 -19.59 5.71
CA VAL A 86 -23.52 -18.43 6.40
C VAL A 86 -22.28 -18.91 7.16
N ILE A 87 -21.15 -18.24 6.94
CA ILE A 87 -19.86 -18.59 7.54
C ILE A 87 -19.49 -17.51 8.55
N THR A 88 -19.12 -17.94 9.76
CA THR A 88 -18.75 -17.05 10.88
C THR A 88 -17.31 -17.26 11.32
N GLY A 89 -16.76 -16.35 12.13
CA GLY A 89 -15.42 -16.45 12.71
C GLY A 89 -15.21 -17.75 13.49
N VAL A 90 -16.22 -18.17 14.28
CA VAL A 90 -16.19 -19.44 15.03
C VAL A 90 -16.02 -20.64 14.10
N GLU A 91 -16.71 -20.64 12.96
CA GLU A 91 -16.65 -21.75 12.00
C GLU A 91 -15.27 -21.87 11.34
N ILE A 92 -14.70 -20.76 10.86
CA ILE A 92 -13.37 -20.79 10.22
C ILE A 92 -12.28 -21.20 11.20
N ARG A 93 -12.40 -20.83 12.48
CA ARG A 93 -11.48 -21.27 13.53
C ARG A 93 -11.58 -22.76 13.78
N LYS A 94 -12.79 -23.30 13.88
CA LYS A 94 -13.04 -24.75 14.03
C LYS A 94 -12.54 -25.55 12.82
N ALA A 95 -12.61 -24.99 11.62
CA ALA A 95 -12.07 -25.60 10.42
C ALA A 95 -10.53 -25.53 10.32
N GLY A 96 -9.86 -24.86 11.27
CA GLY A 96 -8.40 -24.77 11.33
C GLY A 96 -7.77 -23.72 10.42
N LEU A 97 -8.56 -22.78 9.86
CA LEU A 97 -8.01 -21.69 9.07
C LEU A 97 -7.11 -20.81 9.94
N ARG A 98 -5.97 -20.41 9.37
CA ARG A 98 -4.92 -19.63 10.04
C ARG A 98 -5.05 -18.14 9.74
N PRO A 99 -4.42 -17.27 10.55
CA PRO A 99 -4.37 -15.85 10.24
C PRO A 99 -3.56 -15.56 8.97
N ILE A 100 -3.82 -14.42 8.34
CA ILE A 100 -3.08 -13.97 7.16
C ILE A 100 -1.63 -13.64 7.56
N PRO A 101 -0.61 -14.24 6.94
CA PRO A 101 0.79 -14.00 7.27
C PRO A 101 1.30 -12.71 6.60
N HIS A 102 0.91 -11.56 7.11
CA HIS A 102 1.27 -10.28 6.50
C HIS A 102 2.78 -10.00 6.41
N ASN A 103 3.58 -10.55 7.35
CA ASN A 103 5.02 -10.29 7.45
C ASN A 103 5.34 -8.80 7.31
N PRO A 104 4.85 -7.95 8.23
CA PRO A 104 4.87 -6.50 8.09
C PRO A 104 6.26 -5.88 8.26
N LEU A 105 7.17 -6.57 8.95
CA LEU A 105 8.51 -6.07 9.24
C LEU A 105 9.37 -5.97 7.96
N PRO A 106 10.18 -4.92 7.84
CA PRO A 106 11.16 -4.80 6.78
C PRO A 106 12.15 -5.98 6.80
N SER A 107 12.37 -6.63 5.65
CA SER A 107 13.12 -7.89 5.56
C SER A 107 14.45 -7.79 4.82
N THR A 108 14.78 -6.62 4.25
CA THR A 108 16.05 -6.45 3.53
C THR A 108 17.14 -5.87 4.42
N LYS A 109 18.39 -6.16 4.11
CA LYS A 109 19.56 -5.60 4.82
C LYS A 109 19.73 -4.09 4.69
N TYR A 110 18.99 -3.47 3.76
CA TYR A 110 19.01 -2.03 3.49
C TYR A 110 17.92 -1.28 4.23
N ASP A 111 17.00 -1.98 4.88
CA ASP A 111 15.92 -1.38 5.64
C ASP A 111 16.36 -1.02 7.06
N LEU A 112 15.83 0.06 7.58
CA LEU A 112 15.96 0.42 8.99
C LEU A 112 15.27 -0.64 9.86
N LYS A 113 15.92 -1.03 10.95
CA LYS A 113 15.37 -2.02 11.90
C LYS A 113 14.39 -1.33 12.84
N LEU A 114 13.14 -1.72 12.75
CA LEU A 114 12.08 -1.25 13.66
C LEU A 114 12.01 -2.15 14.90
N ARG A 115 11.82 -1.55 16.07
CA ARG A 115 11.77 -2.22 17.37
C ARG A 115 10.53 -1.81 18.15
N ALA A 116 10.08 -2.70 19.03
CA ALA A 116 9.08 -2.39 20.04
C ALA A 116 9.62 -1.38 21.08
N PRO A 117 8.76 -0.75 21.92
CA PRO A 117 9.20 0.22 22.93
C PRO A 117 10.25 -0.30 23.91
N ASP A 118 10.27 -1.59 24.18
CA ASP A 118 11.26 -2.27 25.03
C ASP A 118 12.56 -2.68 24.30
N GLY A 119 12.68 -2.33 23.02
CA GLY A 119 13.83 -2.66 22.16
C GLY A 119 13.81 -4.06 21.57
N THR A 120 12.78 -4.88 21.85
CA THR A 120 12.64 -6.23 21.30
C THR A 120 12.10 -6.22 19.86
N GLU A 121 11.97 -7.39 19.24
CA GLU A 121 11.24 -7.54 17.99
C GLU A 121 9.73 -7.41 18.26
N PRO A 122 8.99 -6.60 17.48
CA PRO A 122 7.58 -6.37 17.72
C PRO A 122 6.76 -7.65 17.55
N ALA A 123 5.88 -7.92 18.52
CA ALA A 123 4.89 -8.99 18.41
C ALA A 123 3.72 -8.54 17.54
N ILE A 124 3.45 -9.28 16.46
CA ILE A 124 2.37 -8.97 15.52
C ILE A 124 1.15 -9.81 15.84
N ASP A 125 0.06 -9.14 16.20
CA ASP A 125 -1.22 -9.79 16.45
C ASP A 125 -1.79 -10.45 15.20
N PRO A 126 -2.46 -11.61 15.35
CA PRO A 126 -3.03 -12.33 14.23
C PRO A 126 -4.20 -11.58 13.60
N HIS A 127 -4.24 -11.52 12.26
CA HIS A 127 -5.36 -11.03 11.47
C HIS A 127 -6.11 -12.20 10.84
N TYR A 128 -7.22 -12.61 11.46
CA TYR A 128 -8.07 -13.69 10.95
C TYR A 128 -9.01 -13.20 9.86
N LEU A 129 -9.55 -14.13 9.05
CA LEU A 129 -10.44 -13.80 7.93
C LEU A 129 -11.77 -13.18 8.37
N LEU A 130 -12.30 -13.59 9.53
CA LEU A 130 -13.51 -13.04 10.15
C LEU A 130 -13.26 -12.82 11.64
N SER A 131 -13.80 -11.75 12.17
CA SER A 131 -13.76 -11.47 13.61
C SER A 131 -14.68 -12.41 14.36
N GLU A 132 -14.18 -13.01 15.45
CA GLU A 132 -14.90 -13.96 16.29
C GLU A 132 -15.48 -13.32 17.53
N ASP A 133 -14.66 -12.54 18.26
CA ASP A 133 -14.98 -12.00 19.57
C ASP A 133 -15.05 -10.47 19.62
N ARG A 134 -14.38 -9.80 18.70
CA ARG A 134 -14.23 -8.33 18.75
C ARG A 134 -13.98 -7.74 17.37
N VAL A 135 -14.68 -6.64 17.09
CA VAL A 135 -14.42 -5.79 15.93
C VAL A 135 -13.61 -4.57 16.35
N ARG A 136 -12.71 -4.12 15.46
CA ARG A 136 -11.72 -3.06 15.73
C ARG A 136 -11.76 -1.91 14.76
N TYR A 137 -12.60 -1.96 13.71
CA TYR A 137 -12.85 -0.84 12.78
C TYR A 137 -14.22 -0.96 12.12
N VAL A 138 -14.76 0.17 11.66
CA VAL A 138 -16.02 0.20 10.90
C VAL A 138 -15.81 -0.49 9.54
N GLY A 139 -16.63 -1.50 9.25
CA GLY A 139 -16.51 -2.32 8.04
C GLY A 139 -15.79 -3.66 8.23
N GLU A 140 -15.30 -3.97 9.44
CA GLU A 140 -14.69 -5.26 9.72
C GLU A 140 -15.70 -6.40 9.56
N ALA A 141 -15.33 -7.45 8.82
CA ALA A 141 -16.22 -8.53 8.50
C ALA A 141 -16.40 -9.50 9.69
N VAL A 142 -17.64 -9.85 10.00
CA VAL A 142 -18.01 -10.77 11.09
C VAL A 142 -18.62 -12.06 10.59
N ALA A 143 -19.24 -12.03 9.39
CA ALA A 143 -19.75 -13.21 8.72
C ALA A 143 -19.74 -13.01 7.20
N MET A 144 -19.85 -14.12 6.46
CA MET A 144 -20.04 -14.15 5.01
C MET A 144 -21.28 -15.00 4.67
N VAL A 145 -22.22 -14.41 3.96
CA VAL A 145 -23.37 -15.12 3.37
C VAL A 145 -23.01 -15.57 1.97
N VAL A 146 -23.37 -16.81 1.62
CA VAL A 146 -23.23 -17.36 0.27
C VAL A 146 -24.61 -17.81 -0.23
N ALA A 147 -25.01 -17.33 -1.42
CA ALA A 147 -26.28 -17.64 -2.03
C ALA A 147 -26.16 -17.94 -3.54
N GLU A 148 -27.25 -18.37 -4.16
CA GLU A 148 -27.32 -18.71 -5.59
C GLU A 148 -27.21 -17.49 -6.50
N SER A 149 -27.60 -16.31 -6.00
CA SER A 149 -27.44 -15.02 -6.69
C SER A 149 -26.91 -13.94 -5.75
N LEU A 150 -26.31 -12.88 -6.33
CA LEU A 150 -25.82 -11.74 -5.55
C LEU A 150 -26.95 -11.06 -4.78
N GLN A 151 -28.15 -10.89 -5.39
CA GLN A 151 -29.26 -10.26 -4.73
C GLN A 151 -29.72 -11.07 -3.49
N GLN A 152 -29.85 -12.38 -3.60
CA GLN A 152 -30.18 -13.24 -2.46
C GLN A 152 -29.11 -13.17 -1.36
N ALA A 153 -27.83 -13.09 -1.71
CA ALA A 153 -26.76 -12.92 -0.73
C ALA A 153 -26.87 -11.57 0.01
N LEU A 154 -27.15 -10.48 -0.73
CA LEU A 154 -27.32 -9.14 -0.16
C LEU A 154 -28.56 -9.05 0.75
N ASP A 155 -29.71 -9.58 0.29
CA ASP A 155 -30.94 -9.61 1.08
C ASP A 155 -30.75 -10.43 2.37
N ALA A 156 -30.04 -11.54 2.30
CA ALA A 156 -29.77 -12.39 3.45
C ALA A 156 -28.75 -11.78 4.44
N VAL A 157 -27.85 -10.90 3.99
CA VAL A 157 -26.95 -10.14 4.89
C VAL A 157 -27.77 -9.29 5.87
N GLU A 158 -28.87 -8.69 5.43
CA GLU A 158 -29.75 -7.86 6.27
C GLU A 158 -30.47 -8.68 7.37
N GLU A 159 -30.62 -10.00 7.16
CA GLU A 159 -31.27 -10.92 8.11
C GLU A 159 -30.28 -11.58 9.10
N VAL A 160 -28.98 -11.30 8.99
CA VAL A 160 -28.00 -11.74 9.98
C VAL A 160 -27.97 -10.76 11.15
N SER A 161 -28.47 -11.17 12.29
CA SER A 161 -28.46 -10.35 13.52
C SER A 161 -27.12 -10.51 14.26
N VAL A 162 -26.49 -9.39 14.60
CA VAL A 162 -25.26 -9.39 15.42
C VAL A 162 -25.48 -8.54 16.66
N ASP A 163 -25.32 -9.18 17.83
CA ASP A 163 -25.39 -8.50 19.13
C ASP A 163 -24.00 -7.99 19.51
N TYR A 164 -23.88 -6.67 19.67
CA TYR A 164 -22.65 -5.98 20.01
C TYR A 164 -22.70 -5.28 21.36
N SER A 165 -21.60 -5.39 22.12
CA SER A 165 -21.33 -4.47 23.23
C SER A 165 -20.30 -3.44 22.78
N VAL A 166 -20.72 -2.21 22.55
CA VAL A 166 -19.86 -1.12 22.06
C VAL A 166 -18.81 -0.77 23.10
N LEU A 167 -17.56 -0.61 22.65
CA LEU A 167 -16.41 -0.26 23.46
C LEU A 167 -15.89 1.15 23.14
N PRO A 168 -15.18 1.79 24.06
CA PRO A 168 -14.42 3.00 23.76
C PRO A 168 -13.45 2.76 22.61
N HIS A 169 -13.22 3.79 21.78
CA HIS A 169 -12.39 3.70 20.60
C HIS A 169 -11.54 4.96 20.40
N VAL A 170 -10.49 4.83 19.61
CA VAL A 170 -9.60 5.93 19.20
C VAL A 170 -9.23 5.78 17.73
N THR A 171 -9.32 6.87 16.95
CA THR A 171 -9.06 6.88 15.51
C THR A 171 -7.82 7.69 15.13
N GLU A 172 -7.45 8.68 15.95
CA GLU A 172 -6.31 9.54 15.72
C GLU A 172 -5.05 8.97 16.39
N SER A 173 -3.95 8.86 15.62
CA SER A 173 -2.71 8.27 16.13
C SER A 173 -2.06 9.05 17.27
N LYS A 174 -2.25 10.38 17.33
CA LYS A 174 -1.77 11.22 18.43
C LYS A 174 -2.53 10.96 19.73
N ASP A 175 -3.83 10.71 19.63
CA ASP A 175 -4.65 10.44 20.80
C ASP A 175 -4.44 9.01 21.30
N ALA A 176 -4.16 8.09 20.39
CA ALA A 176 -3.96 6.67 20.70
C ALA A 176 -2.73 6.39 21.58
N ILE A 177 -1.72 7.27 21.57
CA ILE A 177 -0.50 7.14 22.39
C ILE A 177 -0.65 7.76 23.80
N LEU A 178 -1.80 8.39 24.10
CA LEU A 178 -2.02 8.98 25.41
C LEU A 178 -2.24 7.87 26.48
N PRO A 179 -1.83 8.09 27.72
CA PRO A 179 -1.96 7.08 28.78
C PRO A 179 -3.39 6.58 29.02
N ASP A 180 -4.38 7.45 28.84
CA ASP A 180 -5.80 7.13 29.06
C ASP A 180 -6.54 6.70 27.79
N ALA A 181 -5.82 6.50 26.66
CA ALA A 181 -6.43 6.11 25.41
C ALA A 181 -7.03 4.69 25.48
N PRO A 182 -8.18 4.45 24.84
CA PRO A 182 -8.70 3.11 24.69
C PRO A 182 -7.69 2.19 24.00
N GLN A 183 -7.41 1.04 24.60
CA GLN A 183 -6.45 0.07 24.04
C GLN A 183 -7.14 -0.92 23.10
N LEU A 184 -6.58 -1.10 21.92
CA LEU A 184 -7.05 -2.09 20.96
C LEU A 184 -6.64 -3.50 21.36
N TYR A 185 -5.41 -3.63 21.90
CA TYR A 185 -4.81 -4.88 22.35
C TYR A 185 -4.29 -4.69 23.78
N GLY A 186 -4.79 -5.49 24.73
CA GLY A 186 -4.50 -5.29 26.15
C GLY A 186 -3.05 -5.49 26.56
N HIS A 187 -2.22 -6.09 25.70
CA HIS A 187 -0.79 -6.32 25.92
C HIS A 187 0.11 -5.28 25.22
N ILE A 188 -0.47 -4.35 24.45
CA ILE A 188 0.28 -3.29 23.75
C ILE A 188 -0.02 -1.96 24.44
N GLU A 189 0.90 -1.55 25.28
CA GLU A 189 0.77 -0.31 26.06
C GLU A 189 0.67 0.91 25.13
N ASN A 190 -0.29 1.80 25.45
CA ASN A 190 -0.53 3.05 24.70
C ASN A 190 -0.66 2.82 23.18
N ASN A 191 -1.20 1.66 22.77
CA ASN A 191 -1.36 1.25 21.37
C ASN A 191 -0.07 1.32 20.53
N THR A 192 1.12 1.41 21.15
CA THR A 192 2.39 1.65 20.48
C THR A 192 3.10 0.34 20.17
N LEU A 193 3.05 -0.07 18.89
CA LEU A 193 3.71 -1.28 18.38
C LEU A 193 5.21 -1.07 18.16
N ILE A 194 5.59 0.08 17.62
CA ILE A 194 6.98 0.46 17.31
C ILE A 194 7.31 1.77 18.00
N ASP A 195 8.51 1.83 18.59
CA ASP A 195 9.13 3.05 19.06
C ASP A 195 10.65 2.92 18.93
N THR A 196 11.20 3.52 17.89
CA THR A 196 12.62 3.34 17.53
C THR A 196 13.23 4.69 17.18
N GLU A 197 14.43 4.93 17.69
CA GLU A 197 15.23 6.11 17.33
C GLU A 197 16.32 5.78 16.30
N PHE A 198 16.58 6.71 15.40
CA PHE A 198 17.63 6.65 14.38
C PHE A 198 18.42 7.95 14.35
N GLY A 199 19.70 7.86 14.02
CA GLY A 199 20.61 9.00 14.01
C GLY A 199 21.45 9.11 15.27
N ASP A 200 21.93 10.31 15.60
CA ASP A 200 22.81 10.57 16.74
C ASP A 200 22.26 11.73 17.59
N ALA A 201 21.80 11.41 18.80
CA ALA A 201 21.20 12.37 19.70
C ALA A 201 22.22 13.44 20.16
N VAL A 202 23.47 13.03 20.45
CA VAL A 202 24.48 13.95 20.98
C VAL A 202 24.89 14.99 19.94
N SER A 203 25.22 14.55 18.72
CA SER A 203 25.58 15.48 17.63
C SER A 203 24.41 16.37 17.24
N THR A 204 23.19 15.84 17.29
CA THR A 204 21.98 16.62 16.99
C THR A 204 21.73 17.69 18.06
N GLU A 205 21.85 17.38 19.35
CA GLU A 205 21.72 18.38 20.42
C GLU A 205 22.78 19.47 20.28
N GLN A 206 24.03 19.11 19.95
CA GLN A 206 25.11 20.09 19.71
C GLN A 206 24.79 21.00 18.52
N ALA A 207 24.27 20.45 17.42
CA ALA A 207 23.85 21.22 16.26
C ALA A 207 22.75 22.22 16.59
N PHE A 208 21.76 21.80 17.41
CA PHE A 208 20.69 22.69 17.85
C PHE A 208 21.17 23.75 18.85
N ALA A 209 22.12 23.42 19.73
CA ALA A 209 22.69 24.37 20.69
C ALA A 209 23.53 25.48 20.01
N THR A 210 24.14 25.18 18.85
CA THR A 210 24.98 26.14 18.11
C THR A 210 24.21 26.85 16.99
N ALA A 211 22.98 26.48 16.72
CA ALA A 211 22.16 27.05 15.65
C ALA A 211 21.82 28.53 15.92
N THR A 212 21.89 29.34 14.87
CA THR A 212 21.38 30.71 14.92
C THR A 212 19.86 30.76 14.81
N HIS A 213 19.29 29.82 14.04
CA HIS A 213 17.87 29.74 13.78
C HIS A 213 17.38 28.29 13.98
N ILE A 214 16.23 28.16 14.62
CA ILE A 214 15.50 26.90 14.73
C ILE A 214 14.10 27.15 14.23
N VAL A 215 13.66 26.32 13.27
CA VAL A 215 12.31 26.37 12.72
C VAL A 215 11.65 25.02 12.95
N GLU A 216 10.52 25.04 13.62
CA GLU A 216 9.76 23.84 13.96
C GLU A 216 8.34 23.94 13.43
N HIS A 217 7.79 22.78 13.02
CA HIS A 217 6.40 22.65 12.61
C HIS A 217 5.92 21.20 12.79
N GLU A 218 4.61 21.03 12.97
CA GLU A 218 3.96 19.73 12.93
C GLU A 218 3.14 19.61 11.65
N PHE A 219 3.34 18.51 10.92
CA PHE A 219 2.61 18.20 9.70
C PHE A 219 1.74 16.97 9.88
N HIS A 220 0.53 17.04 9.34
CA HIS A 220 -0.39 15.92 9.23
C HIS A 220 -0.50 15.53 7.75
N VAL A 221 -0.07 14.32 7.44
CA VAL A 221 -0.30 13.70 6.14
C VAL A 221 -1.50 12.79 6.31
N GLN A 222 -2.64 13.25 5.79
CA GLN A 222 -3.91 12.58 5.97
C GLN A 222 -3.94 11.17 5.36
N ARG A 223 -4.78 10.32 5.91
CA ARG A 223 -5.11 9.00 5.39
C ARG A 223 -5.75 9.09 4.00
N VAL A 224 -5.40 8.15 3.11
CA VAL A 224 -5.95 8.05 1.76
C VAL A 224 -6.26 6.61 1.41
N THR A 225 -7.18 6.39 0.48
CA THR A 225 -7.44 5.09 -0.14
C THR A 225 -6.96 5.07 -1.59
N GLY A 226 -6.63 3.88 -2.10
CA GLY A 226 -6.13 3.72 -3.47
C GLY A 226 -7.16 3.99 -4.56
N VAL A 227 -8.45 3.86 -4.27
CA VAL A 227 -9.60 4.04 -5.18
C VAL A 227 -9.31 3.49 -6.57
N THR A 228 -8.95 2.20 -6.64
CA THR A 228 -8.74 1.52 -7.91
C THR A 228 -10.03 1.52 -8.74
N MET A 229 -9.94 1.70 -10.07
CA MET A 229 -11.13 1.70 -10.93
C MET A 229 -11.88 0.36 -10.86
N GLU A 230 -11.15 -0.75 -10.81
CA GLU A 230 -11.70 -2.07 -10.55
C GLU A 230 -11.97 -2.23 -9.04
N PRO A 231 -13.21 -2.50 -8.60
CA PRO A 231 -13.48 -2.92 -7.23
C PRO A 231 -12.76 -4.23 -6.89
N ARG A 232 -12.52 -4.50 -5.61
CA ARG A 232 -11.92 -5.77 -5.18
C ARG A 232 -12.88 -6.91 -5.46
N SER A 233 -12.39 -7.95 -6.17
CA SER A 233 -13.16 -9.15 -6.48
C SER A 233 -12.31 -10.40 -6.30
N ALA A 234 -12.97 -11.53 -6.03
CA ALA A 234 -12.36 -12.85 -5.91
C ALA A 234 -13.34 -13.92 -6.37
N LEU A 235 -12.85 -14.90 -7.13
CA LEU A 235 -13.59 -16.09 -7.52
C LEU A 235 -12.79 -17.31 -7.06
N GLY A 236 -13.36 -18.06 -6.12
CA GLY A 236 -12.79 -19.29 -5.58
C GLY A 236 -13.49 -20.54 -6.14
N SER A 237 -12.73 -21.58 -6.45
CA SER A 237 -13.27 -22.91 -6.76
C SER A 237 -12.41 -23.99 -6.13
N TYR A 238 -13.01 -25.17 -5.95
CA TYR A 238 -12.39 -26.37 -5.41
C TYR A 238 -12.77 -27.58 -6.26
N GLU A 239 -11.80 -28.39 -6.63
CA GLU A 239 -11.97 -29.65 -7.36
C GLU A 239 -11.82 -30.81 -6.40
N ALA A 240 -12.93 -31.47 -6.03
CA ALA A 240 -12.93 -32.53 -5.02
C ALA A 240 -12.08 -33.75 -5.44
N ASP A 241 -12.04 -34.06 -6.74
CA ASP A 241 -11.31 -35.24 -7.26
C ASP A 241 -9.78 -35.07 -7.16
N THR A 242 -9.28 -33.86 -7.26
CA THR A 242 -7.82 -33.52 -7.23
C THR A 242 -7.38 -32.86 -5.94
N GLY A 243 -8.31 -32.32 -5.16
CA GLY A 243 -8.01 -31.50 -3.99
C GLY A 243 -7.54 -30.10 -4.34
N LEU A 244 -7.58 -29.68 -5.62
CA LEU A 244 -7.01 -28.43 -6.10
C LEU A 244 -7.96 -27.25 -5.85
N PHE A 245 -7.45 -26.23 -5.16
CA PHE A 245 -8.08 -24.92 -5.08
C PHE A 245 -7.65 -24.04 -6.26
N THR A 246 -8.58 -23.24 -6.79
CA THR A 246 -8.26 -22.19 -7.76
C THR A 246 -8.84 -20.86 -7.31
N LEU A 247 -7.98 -19.84 -7.19
CA LEU A 247 -8.35 -18.47 -6.91
C LEU A 247 -8.11 -17.59 -8.13
N VAL A 248 -9.13 -16.88 -8.60
CA VAL A 248 -8.98 -15.77 -9.55
C VAL A 248 -9.15 -14.47 -8.79
N ALA A 249 -8.11 -13.64 -8.73
CA ALA A 249 -8.15 -12.36 -8.01
C ALA A 249 -7.11 -11.38 -8.56
N GLY A 250 -7.51 -10.12 -8.78
CA GLY A 250 -6.60 -9.05 -9.15
C GLY A 250 -5.59 -8.74 -8.03
N SER A 251 -4.30 -8.75 -8.34
CA SER A 251 -3.25 -8.63 -7.34
C SER A 251 -1.99 -7.92 -7.83
N GLY A 252 -1.03 -7.74 -6.93
CA GLY A 252 0.33 -7.29 -7.24
C GLY A 252 1.31 -8.43 -7.53
N GLY A 253 0.81 -9.67 -7.71
CA GLY A 253 1.62 -10.86 -8.02
C GLY A 253 0.98 -12.15 -7.49
N ALA A 254 0.78 -13.13 -8.39
CA ALA A 254 0.08 -14.38 -8.07
C ALA A 254 0.87 -15.26 -7.09
N VAL A 255 2.21 -15.34 -7.23
CA VAL A 255 3.06 -16.23 -6.42
C VAL A 255 3.00 -15.91 -4.93
N ARG A 256 3.03 -14.62 -4.58
CA ARG A 256 2.90 -14.21 -3.19
C ARG A 256 1.53 -14.57 -2.63
N GLN A 257 0.46 -14.31 -3.38
CA GLN A 257 -0.88 -14.66 -2.95
C GLN A 257 -1.06 -16.16 -2.79
N GLN A 258 -0.49 -16.96 -3.69
CA GLN A 258 -0.48 -18.43 -3.58
C GLN A 258 0.12 -18.87 -2.24
N SER A 259 1.31 -18.38 -1.91
CA SER A 259 2.02 -18.72 -0.67
C SER A 259 1.24 -18.28 0.59
N GLU A 260 0.74 -17.03 0.60
CA GLU A 260 0.02 -16.49 1.76
C GLU A 260 -1.35 -17.18 1.94
N ILE A 261 -2.10 -17.49 0.86
CA ILE A 261 -3.37 -18.21 0.95
C ILE A 261 -3.18 -19.68 1.30
N ALA A 262 -2.16 -20.37 0.76
CA ALA A 262 -1.83 -21.73 1.18
C ALA A 262 -1.57 -21.80 2.69
N ALA A 263 -0.83 -20.82 3.23
CA ALA A 263 -0.60 -20.70 4.67
C ALA A 263 -1.89 -20.48 5.46
N VAL A 264 -2.84 -19.66 4.97
CA VAL A 264 -4.15 -19.43 5.59
C VAL A 264 -4.97 -20.71 5.62
N LEU A 265 -5.02 -21.44 4.50
CA LEU A 265 -5.78 -22.70 4.38
C LEU A 265 -5.08 -23.87 5.08
N GLY A 266 -3.79 -23.75 5.40
CA GLY A 266 -3.00 -24.82 6.02
C GLY A 266 -2.65 -25.96 5.06
N ILE A 267 -2.52 -25.67 3.76
CA ILE A 267 -2.23 -26.61 2.67
C ILE A 267 -0.87 -26.34 2.04
N ASP A 268 -0.38 -27.26 1.19
CA ASP A 268 0.80 -27.03 0.37
C ASP A 268 0.50 -26.07 -0.78
N THR A 269 1.52 -25.33 -1.23
CA THR A 269 1.39 -24.39 -2.37
C THR A 269 1.03 -25.09 -3.68
N SER A 270 1.35 -26.36 -3.85
CA SER A 270 0.96 -27.18 -5.01
C SER A 270 -0.54 -27.50 -5.06
N GLU A 271 -1.25 -27.39 -3.94
CA GLU A 271 -2.69 -27.65 -3.84
C GLU A 271 -3.54 -26.41 -4.16
N ILE A 272 -2.90 -25.28 -4.50
CA ILE A 272 -3.60 -24.05 -4.87
C ILE A 272 -3.00 -23.42 -6.12
N ARG A 273 -3.87 -23.04 -7.05
CA ARG A 273 -3.55 -22.21 -8.21
C ARG A 273 -4.12 -20.82 -8.04
N VAL A 274 -3.29 -19.79 -8.23
CA VAL A 274 -3.72 -18.39 -8.22
C VAL A 274 -3.56 -17.78 -9.61
N ILE A 275 -4.63 -17.19 -10.12
CA ILE A 275 -4.70 -16.53 -11.42
C ILE A 275 -4.96 -15.04 -11.16
N SER A 276 -4.01 -14.19 -11.58
CA SER A 276 -4.21 -12.75 -11.59
C SER A 276 -4.42 -12.28 -13.03
N PRO A 277 -5.65 -11.90 -13.42
CA PRO A 277 -5.97 -11.45 -14.77
C PRO A 277 -5.54 -9.99 -14.98
N ASP A 278 -6.20 -9.27 -15.89
CA ASP A 278 -6.04 -7.81 -15.97
C ASP A 278 -6.40 -7.19 -14.62
N VAL A 279 -5.61 -6.21 -14.19
CA VAL A 279 -5.79 -5.55 -12.89
C VAL A 279 -6.08 -4.08 -13.09
N GLY A 280 -7.27 -3.65 -12.68
CA GLY A 280 -7.78 -2.29 -12.82
C GLY A 280 -7.27 -1.32 -11.76
N GLY A 281 -5.98 -1.40 -11.43
CA GLY A 281 -5.27 -0.59 -10.45
C GLY A 281 -4.82 -1.38 -9.22
N ASN A 282 -3.62 -1.07 -8.74
CA ASN A 282 -3.03 -1.69 -7.55
C ASN A 282 -2.51 -0.63 -6.57
N PHE A 283 -1.61 0.23 -7.02
CA PHE A 283 -0.95 1.31 -6.26
C PHE A 283 -0.28 0.86 -4.96
N GLY A 284 -0.08 -0.45 -4.75
CA GLY A 284 0.45 -1.07 -3.54
C GLY A 284 -0.62 -1.64 -2.63
N THR A 285 -1.82 -1.09 -2.57
CA THR A 285 -2.89 -1.54 -1.67
C THR A 285 -3.34 -2.97 -1.95
N ARG A 286 -3.23 -3.45 -3.19
CA ARG A 286 -3.56 -4.83 -3.61
C ARG A 286 -2.37 -5.79 -3.62
N ASN A 287 -1.24 -5.42 -3.05
CA ASN A 287 -0.08 -6.32 -2.93
C ASN A 287 -0.23 -7.36 -1.81
N ARG A 288 -1.23 -7.23 -0.95
CA ARG A 288 -1.50 -8.13 0.17
C ARG A 288 -2.75 -8.97 -0.07
N VAL A 289 -2.83 -10.08 0.64
CA VAL A 289 -4.05 -10.90 0.69
C VAL A 289 -5.15 -10.14 1.43
N TYR A 290 -6.36 -10.24 0.91
CA TYR A 290 -7.57 -9.79 1.56
C TYR A 290 -8.34 -10.98 2.13
N ILE A 291 -9.16 -10.73 3.13
CA ILE A 291 -9.93 -11.76 3.84
C ILE A 291 -10.80 -12.59 2.88
N GLU A 292 -11.41 -11.94 1.90
CA GLU A 292 -12.33 -12.55 0.96
C GLU A 292 -11.65 -13.64 0.11
N PHE A 293 -10.34 -13.55 -0.12
CA PHE A 293 -9.62 -14.54 -0.94
C PHE A 293 -9.59 -15.92 -0.29
N GLY A 294 -9.35 -15.99 1.01
CA GLY A 294 -9.43 -17.23 1.77
C GLY A 294 -10.87 -17.69 1.97
N LEU A 295 -11.80 -16.76 2.20
CA LEU A 295 -13.20 -17.06 2.46
C LEU A 295 -13.92 -17.68 1.26
N VAL A 296 -13.71 -17.14 0.02
CA VAL A 296 -14.36 -17.73 -1.17
C VAL A 296 -13.84 -19.14 -1.48
N LEU A 297 -12.58 -19.43 -1.17
CA LEU A 297 -12.01 -20.77 -1.32
C LEU A 297 -12.57 -21.75 -0.29
N PHE A 298 -12.59 -21.34 0.98
CA PHE A 298 -13.20 -22.16 2.05
C PHE A 298 -14.67 -22.42 1.79
N ALA A 299 -15.43 -21.41 1.37
CA ALA A 299 -16.83 -21.56 1.01
C ALA A 299 -17.00 -22.50 -0.19
N ALA A 300 -16.17 -22.37 -1.23
CA ALA A 300 -16.24 -23.21 -2.42
C ALA A 300 -16.03 -24.70 -2.08
N GLN A 301 -15.09 -25.01 -1.20
CA GLN A 301 -14.88 -26.35 -0.69
C GLN A 301 -16.11 -26.85 0.10
N LYS A 302 -16.63 -26.01 1.01
CA LYS A 302 -17.74 -26.35 1.89
C LYS A 302 -19.03 -26.72 1.13
N ILE A 303 -19.40 -25.93 0.11
CA ILE A 303 -20.64 -26.12 -0.64
C ILE A 303 -20.46 -26.87 -1.96
N ASN A 304 -19.22 -27.24 -2.29
CA ASN A 304 -18.81 -27.87 -3.55
C ASN A 304 -19.33 -27.11 -4.80
N ARG A 305 -19.25 -25.80 -4.78
CA ARG A 305 -19.62 -24.89 -5.88
C ARG A 305 -18.65 -23.71 -5.92
N PRO A 306 -18.33 -23.14 -7.12
CA PRO A 306 -17.54 -21.91 -7.17
C PRO A 306 -18.25 -20.78 -6.43
N VAL A 307 -17.47 -19.92 -5.74
CA VAL A 307 -17.98 -18.76 -4.99
C VAL A 307 -17.29 -17.49 -5.45
N LYS A 308 -18.09 -16.50 -5.80
CA LYS A 308 -17.63 -15.18 -6.23
C LYS A 308 -18.01 -14.13 -5.20
N PHE A 309 -17.06 -13.26 -4.90
CA PHE A 309 -17.26 -12.02 -4.15
C PHE A 309 -16.82 -10.83 -5.01
N THR A 310 -17.60 -9.77 -5.01
CA THR A 310 -17.21 -8.48 -5.61
C THR A 310 -17.66 -7.36 -4.69
N ALA A 311 -16.69 -6.57 -4.20
CA ALA A 311 -16.96 -5.44 -3.34
C ALA A 311 -17.72 -4.34 -4.07
N THR A 312 -18.69 -3.74 -3.41
CA THR A 312 -19.27 -2.47 -3.87
C THR A 312 -18.22 -1.35 -3.78
N ARG A 313 -18.46 -0.23 -4.44
CA ARG A 313 -17.58 0.94 -4.32
C ARG A 313 -17.53 1.46 -2.87
N THR A 314 -18.62 1.45 -2.15
CA THR A 314 -18.69 1.83 -0.74
C THR A 314 -17.88 0.88 0.14
N GLU A 315 -18.01 -0.43 -0.07
CA GLU A 315 -17.17 -1.41 0.64
C GLU A 315 -15.68 -1.19 0.36
N SER A 316 -15.30 -0.88 -0.88
CA SER A 316 -13.90 -0.60 -1.23
C SER A 316 -13.36 0.61 -0.46
N PHE A 317 -14.14 1.67 -0.28
CA PHE A 317 -13.75 2.82 0.56
C PHE A 317 -13.55 2.46 2.02
N LEU A 318 -14.38 1.56 2.56
CA LEU A 318 -14.33 1.15 3.96
C LEU A 318 -13.25 0.10 4.24
N THR A 319 -12.99 -0.79 3.28
CA THR A 319 -12.28 -2.06 3.55
C THR A 319 -11.09 -2.37 2.65
N ASP A 320 -10.79 -1.54 1.63
CA ASP A 320 -9.48 -1.61 0.97
C ASP A 320 -8.42 -1.07 1.93
N TYR A 321 -7.25 -1.74 1.97
CA TYR A 321 -6.12 -1.24 2.75
C TYR A 321 -5.80 0.20 2.33
N GLN A 322 -5.59 1.04 3.32
CA GLN A 322 -5.37 2.46 3.15
C GLN A 322 -3.87 2.80 3.21
N GLY A 323 -3.52 4.03 2.89
CA GLY A 323 -2.14 4.49 2.92
C GLY A 323 -1.99 5.84 3.61
N ARG A 324 -0.74 6.29 3.72
CA ARG A 324 -0.36 7.54 4.39
C ARG A 324 -0.66 7.49 5.89
N ASP A 325 -1.27 8.56 6.44
CA ASP A 325 -1.62 8.71 7.86
C ASP A 325 -0.39 8.80 8.76
N LEU A 326 0.38 9.85 8.53
CA LEU A 326 1.58 10.18 9.29
C LEU A 326 1.44 11.55 9.95
N VAL A 327 1.63 11.63 11.25
CA VAL A 327 1.91 12.88 11.94
C VAL A 327 3.41 12.99 12.14
N THR A 328 4.00 14.12 11.75
CA THR A 328 5.42 14.37 11.94
C THR A 328 5.66 15.75 12.54
N ARG A 329 6.30 15.79 13.71
CA ARG A 329 6.86 17.01 14.28
C ARG A 329 8.31 17.09 13.86
N ILE A 330 8.66 18.15 13.13
CA ILE A 330 9.98 18.33 12.52
C ILE A 330 10.56 19.69 12.91
N ALA A 331 11.84 19.71 13.31
CA ALA A 331 12.59 20.90 13.61
C ALA A 331 13.90 20.93 12.82
N LEU A 332 14.18 22.04 12.15
CA LEU A 332 15.38 22.29 11.36
C LEU A 332 16.23 23.37 12.02
N ALA A 333 17.50 23.05 12.29
CA ALA A 333 18.51 23.94 12.84
C ALA A 333 19.39 24.51 11.70
N LEU A 334 19.57 25.84 11.65
CA LEU A 334 20.34 26.54 10.63
C LEU A 334 21.35 27.51 11.26
N ASP A 335 22.45 27.75 10.57
CA ASP A 335 23.35 28.88 10.88
C ASP A 335 22.78 30.22 10.37
N LYS A 336 23.50 31.33 10.68
CA LYS A 336 23.12 32.68 10.23
C LYS A 336 23.01 32.83 8.71
N ASN A 337 23.66 31.98 7.94
CA ASN A 337 23.71 32.03 6.49
C ASN A 337 22.73 31.03 5.82
N GLY A 338 21.92 30.33 6.58
CA GLY A 338 20.98 29.31 6.09
C GLY A 338 21.61 27.94 5.79
N LYS A 339 22.80 27.63 6.30
CA LYS A 339 23.37 26.30 6.21
C LYS A 339 22.65 25.38 7.23
N PHE A 340 22.21 24.20 6.79
CA PHE A 340 21.58 23.22 7.67
C PHE A 340 22.62 22.58 8.60
N LEU A 341 22.33 22.59 9.88
CA LEU A 341 23.19 22.05 10.94
C LEU A 341 22.64 20.74 11.50
N GLY A 342 21.33 20.66 11.68
CA GLY A 342 20.69 19.48 12.27
C GLY A 342 19.21 19.40 12.00
N LEU A 343 18.67 18.18 12.17
CA LEU A 343 17.25 17.85 12.02
C LEU A 343 16.77 17.02 13.19
N LYS A 344 15.63 17.37 13.79
CA LYS A 344 14.90 16.54 14.75
C LYS A 344 13.55 16.20 14.19
N CYS A 345 13.15 14.93 14.28
CA CYS A 345 11.85 14.47 13.82
C CYS A 345 11.23 13.49 14.82
N ASP A 346 9.91 13.60 14.99
CA ASP A 346 9.10 12.64 15.72
C ASP A 346 7.92 12.23 14.82
N ASN A 347 7.95 11.00 14.31
CA ASN A 347 6.99 10.44 13.38
C ASN A 347 6.05 9.49 14.08
N ILE A 348 4.74 9.70 13.95
CA ILE A 348 3.69 8.79 14.43
C ILE A 348 2.92 8.29 13.21
N SER A 349 3.13 7.02 12.86
CA SER A 349 2.44 6.35 11.74
C SER A 349 1.28 5.53 12.27
N ASN A 350 0.09 5.80 11.75
CA ASN A 350 -1.11 5.04 12.06
C ASN A 350 -1.11 3.73 11.24
N VAL A 351 -1.06 2.57 11.92
CA VAL A 351 -1.14 1.26 11.24
C VAL A 351 -2.56 0.72 11.13
N GLY A 352 -3.53 1.40 11.74
CA GLY A 352 -4.92 0.95 11.81
C GLY A 352 -5.13 -0.15 12.84
N SER A 353 -6.13 -0.99 12.61
CA SER A 353 -6.54 -2.03 13.56
C SER A 353 -5.67 -3.29 13.53
N HIS A 354 -5.05 -3.61 12.40
CA HIS A 354 -4.13 -4.74 12.22
C HIS A 354 -2.86 -4.29 11.54
N CYS A 355 -1.72 -4.82 11.97
CA CYS A 355 -0.43 -4.47 11.38
C CYS A 355 -0.21 -5.24 10.07
N VAL A 356 -0.71 -4.70 8.97
CA VAL A 356 -0.54 -5.26 7.62
C VAL A 356 0.82 -4.93 7.03
N SER A 357 1.35 -3.75 7.31
CA SER A 357 2.66 -3.32 6.80
C SER A 357 3.26 -2.18 7.65
N LEU A 358 4.54 -2.29 7.94
CA LEU A 358 5.35 -1.22 8.52
C LEU A 358 6.22 -0.50 7.46
N SER A 359 6.03 -0.85 6.19
CA SER A 359 6.76 -0.24 5.08
C SER A 359 6.61 1.29 5.01
N PRO A 360 5.42 1.90 5.23
CA PRO A 360 5.30 3.36 5.25
C PRO A 360 6.26 4.03 6.25
N LEU A 361 6.32 3.52 7.47
CA LEU A 361 7.21 4.05 8.49
C LEU A 361 8.68 3.77 8.16
N GLY A 362 9.04 2.51 7.90
CA GLY A 362 10.43 2.09 7.69
C GLY A 362 11.07 2.74 6.46
N LYS A 363 10.35 2.79 5.34
CA LYS A 363 10.87 3.38 4.09
C LYS A 363 10.93 4.91 4.13
N GLY A 364 9.96 5.55 4.76
CA GLY A 364 9.96 7.00 4.96
C GLY A 364 11.10 7.44 5.88
N SER A 365 11.25 6.80 7.03
CA SER A 365 12.24 7.16 8.04
C SER A 365 13.66 7.23 7.49
N GLY A 366 14.04 6.31 6.59
CA GLY A 366 15.36 6.30 5.98
C GLY A 366 15.67 7.50 5.09
N LEU A 367 14.64 8.21 4.59
CA LEU A 367 14.78 9.32 3.66
C LEU A 367 14.33 10.68 4.25
N ILE A 368 14.23 10.78 5.56
CA ILE A 368 13.73 11.99 6.25
C ILE A 368 14.56 13.26 5.95
N THR A 369 15.84 13.12 5.64
CA THR A 369 16.71 14.23 5.26
C THR A 369 16.58 14.67 3.79
N GLY A 370 15.79 13.92 3.00
CA GLY A 370 15.62 14.19 1.56
C GLY A 370 16.94 14.20 0.79
N SER A 371 17.05 15.09 -0.17
CA SER A 371 18.25 15.30 -1.01
C SER A 371 19.25 16.29 -0.40
N TYR A 372 19.13 16.57 0.91
CA TYR A 372 19.93 17.61 1.58
C TYR A 372 21.06 17.05 2.44
N HIS A 373 22.18 17.77 2.44
CA HIS A 373 23.28 17.54 3.35
C HIS A 373 22.94 18.11 4.72
N ILE A 374 22.49 17.27 5.62
CA ILE A 374 22.19 17.56 7.01
C ILE A 374 23.12 16.70 7.88
N PRO A 375 24.15 17.32 8.52
CA PRO A 375 25.22 16.55 9.16
C PRO A 375 24.78 15.79 10.42
N ALA A 376 23.76 16.26 11.11
CA ALA A 376 23.25 15.60 12.32
C ALA A 376 21.73 15.47 12.26
N ALA A 377 21.20 14.30 12.62
CA ALA A 377 19.76 14.09 12.71
C ALA A 377 19.40 13.12 13.84
N LEU A 378 18.26 13.37 14.45
CA LEU A 378 17.60 12.45 15.37
C LEU A 378 16.16 12.28 14.90
N LEU A 379 15.77 11.04 14.60
CA LEU A 379 14.42 10.65 14.24
C LEU A 379 13.88 9.63 15.22
N ARG A 380 12.74 9.92 15.86
CA ARG A 380 11.92 8.94 16.56
C ARG A 380 10.81 8.47 15.64
N ALA A 381 10.69 7.16 15.43
CA ALA A 381 9.72 6.52 14.54
C ALA A 381 8.79 5.62 15.34
N ARG A 382 7.50 5.97 15.36
CA ARG A 382 6.46 5.23 16.10
C ARG A 382 5.40 4.69 15.16
N ALA A 383 4.98 3.43 15.38
CA ALA A 383 3.82 2.82 14.73
C ALA A 383 2.75 2.53 15.76
N VAL A 384 1.53 3.00 15.51
CA VAL A 384 0.46 3.05 16.52
C VAL A 384 -0.82 2.42 15.95
N PHE A 385 -1.46 1.56 16.76
CA PHE A 385 -2.78 1.01 16.46
C PHE A 385 -3.88 2.02 16.72
N THR A 386 -4.91 2.00 15.86
CA THR A 386 -6.16 2.76 16.03
C THR A 386 -7.34 1.94 15.52
N ASN A 387 -8.56 2.37 15.91
CA ASN A 387 -9.80 1.75 15.45
C ASN A 387 -10.19 2.19 14.02
N THR A 388 -9.25 2.04 13.09
CA THR A 388 -9.42 2.38 11.67
C THR A 388 -8.98 1.23 10.78
N MET A 389 -9.34 1.26 9.49
CA MET A 389 -8.84 0.30 8.51
C MET A 389 -7.31 0.29 8.50
N SER A 390 -6.72 -0.88 8.32
CA SER A 390 -5.27 -1.05 8.33
C SER A 390 -4.58 -0.31 7.19
N THR A 391 -3.38 0.22 7.46
CA THR A 391 -2.55 0.85 6.44
C THR A 391 -1.61 -0.16 5.79
N GLN A 392 -1.38 0.06 4.50
CA GLN A 392 -0.50 -0.72 3.65
C GLN A 392 0.42 0.22 2.86
N ALA A 393 1.47 -0.34 2.27
CA ALA A 393 2.27 0.39 1.30
C ALA A 393 1.37 0.94 0.18
N TYR A 394 1.33 2.26 0.05
CA TYR A 394 0.61 2.97 -0.99
C TYR A 394 1.60 3.87 -1.74
N ARG A 395 1.69 3.73 -3.05
CA ARG A 395 2.48 4.50 -4.02
C ARG A 395 3.64 5.30 -3.40
N SER A 396 4.85 4.77 -3.49
CA SER A 396 6.08 5.24 -2.83
C SER A 396 6.14 5.12 -1.29
N SER A 397 5.12 4.66 -0.60
CA SER A 397 5.13 4.14 0.78
C SER A 397 6.07 4.86 1.76
N GLY A 398 5.61 5.94 2.38
CA GLY A 398 6.34 6.72 3.40
C GLY A 398 7.25 7.80 2.85
N ARG A 399 7.79 7.64 1.64
CA ARG A 399 8.71 8.63 1.06
C ARG A 399 8.04 9.95 0.68
N PRO A 400 6.84 9.99 0.08
CA PRO A 400 6.14 11.25 -0.14
C PRO A 400 5.83 12.00 1.15
N GLU A 401 5.49 11.26 2.23
CA GLU A 401 5.14 11.83 3.52
C GLU A 401 6.33 12.57 4.13
N VAL A 402 7.49 11.94 4.17
CA VAL A 402 8.70 12.58 4.73
C VAL A 402 9.27 13.66 3.81
N THR A 403 9.15 13.48 2.47
CA THR A 403 9.53 14.53 1.51
C THR A 403 8.65 15.76 1.66
N TYR A 404 7.33 15.58 1.85
CA TYR A 404 6.44 16.69 2.15
C TYR A 404 6.90 17.43 3.42
N ALA A 405 7.24 16.73 4.48
CA ALA A 405 7.66 17.34 5.74
C ALA A 405 8.95 18.14 5.59
N ILE A 406 10.01 17.54 5.01
CA ILE A 406 11.31 18.23 4.85
C ILE A 406 11.21 19.41 3.88
N GLU A 407 10.52 19.28 2.76
CA GLU A 407 10.38 20.35 1.78
C GLU A 407 9.54 21.53 2.31
N ARG A 408 8.51 21.21 3.10
CA ARG A 408 7.67 22.22 3.73
C ARG A 408 8.37 22.95 4.86
N ILE A 409 9.17 22.27 5.70
CA ILE A 409 9.92 22.96 6.76
C ILE A 409 10.99 23.88 6.18
N ILE A 410 11.64 23.48 5.07
CA ILE A 410 12.59 24.33 4.33
C ILE A 410 11.88 25.58 3.76
N GLU A 411 10.70 25.41 3.17
CA GLU A 411 9.90 26.52 2.67
C GLU A 411 9.47 27.49 3.78
N ILE A 412 9.04 26.96 4.92
CA ILE A 412 8.68 27.73 6.11
C ILE A 412 9.90 28.48 6.64
N ALA A 413 11.05 27.82 6.72
CA ALA A 413 12.30 28.42 7.15
C ALA A 413 12.71 29.58 6.21
N ALA A 414 12.69 29.35 4.90
CA ALA A 414 13.01 30.39 3.92
C ALA A 414 12.14 31.62 4.11
N ARG A 415 10.83 31.45 4.20
CA ARG A 415 9.87 32.57 4.35
C ARG A 415 10.01 33.29 5.69
N ARG A 416 10.14 32.57 6.81
CA ARG A 416 10.24 33.15 8.15
C ARG A 416 11.55 33.93 8.36
N LEU A 417 12.64 33.44 7.75
CA LEU A 417 13.99 34.00 7.96
C LEU A 417 14.43 34.93 6.83
N GLY A 418 13.60 35.10 5.79
CA GLY A 418 13.89 36.00 4.67
C GLY A 418 14.91 35.46 3.66
N PHE A 419 15.14 34.16 3.61
CA PHE A 419 15.97 33.53 2.58
C PHE A 419 15.18 33.32 1.28
N ASP A 420 15.86 33.39 0.13
CA ASP A 420 15.29 32.90 -1.12
C ASP A 420 15.10 31.37 -1.04
N PRO A 421 13.91 30.83 -1.33
CA PRO A 421 13.64 29.39 -1.18
C PRO A 421 14.46 28.50 -2.11
N LEU A 422 14.83 28.99 -3.32
CA LEU A 422 15.67 28.23 -4.25
C LEU A 422 17.12 28.21 -3.77
N GLU A 423 17.65 29.36 -3.38
CA GLU A 423 19.03 29.47 -2.91
C GLU A 423 19.24 28.74 -1.57
N LEU A 424 18.26 28.76 -0.68
CA LEU A 424 18.31 27.98 0.55
C LEU A 424 18.42 26.46 0.25
N ARG A 425 17.65 25.96 -0.72
CA ARG A 425 17.75 24.58 -1.17
C ARG A 425 19.10 24.29 -1.81
N ARG A 426 19.49 25.09 -2.81
CA ARG A 426 20.76 24.94 -3.55
C ARG A 426 21.97 24.83 -2.62
N LYS A 427 22.06 25.73 -1.65
CA LYS A 427 23.13 25.75 -0.65
C LYS A 427 23.29 24.45 0.13
N ASN A 428 22.22 23.72 0.31
CA ASN A 428 22.15 22.55 1.17
C ASN A 428 21.96 21.22 0.43
N LEU A 429 21.88 21.22 -0.90
CA LEU A 429 21.85 19.97 -1.67
C LEU A 429 23.11 19.15 -1.45
N ILE A 430 22.98 17.83 -1.46
CA ILE A 430 24.11 16.90 -1.46
C ILE A 430 24.82 17.04 -2.82
N PRO A 431 26.12 17.41 -2.86
CA PRO A 431 26.83 17.56 -4.12
C PRO A 431 27.15 16.19 -4.74
N PRO A 432 27.26 16.07 -6.07
CA PRO A 432 27.63 14.81 -6.74
C PRO A 432 28.95 14.22 -6.26
N SER A 433 29.91 15.07 -5.85
CA SER A 433 31.22 14.65 -5.32
C SER A 433 31.15 13.93 -3.97
N ALA A 434 30.02 14.01 -3.25
CA ALA A 434 29.81 13.28 -2.00
C ALA A 434 29.28 11.85 -2.20
N MET A 435 28.93 11.48 -3.44
CA MET A 435 28.39 10.15 -3.72
C MET A 435 29.51 9.07 -3.74
N PRO A 436 29.23 7.88 -3.17
CA PRO A 436 28.03 7.47 -2.43
C PRO A 436 27.92 8.14 -1.05
N TYR A 437 26.77 8.70 -0.74
CA TYR A 437 26.50 9.47 0.47
C TYR A 437 25.71 8.65 1.49
N VAL A 438 26.11 8.71 2.76
CA VAL A 438 25.33 8.14 3.87
C VAL A 438 24.71 9.29 4.65
N ASN A 439 23.39 9.34 4.73
CA ASN A 439 22.69 10.39 5.45
C ASN A 439 22.77 10.19 6.98
N ALA A 440 22.40 11.21 7.74
CA ALA A 440 22.53 11.21 9.20
C ALA A 440 21.66 10.17 9.94
N VAL A 441 20.72 9.51 9.26
CA VAL A 441 19.92 8.39 9.82
C VAL A 441 20.36 7.02 9.27
N GLY A 442 21.49 6.95 8.55
CA GLY A 442 22.12 5.71 8.12
C GLY A 442 21.73 5.18 6.73
N SER A 443 20.87 5.88 5.96
CA SER A 443 20.53 5.46 4.60
C SER A 443 21.60 5.88 3.60
N ARG A 444 21.92 4.96 2.67
CA ARG A 444 22.95 5.17 1.64
C ARG A 444 22.31 5.56 0.31
N TYR A 445 22.78 6.67 -0.27
CA TYR A 445 22.49 7.12 -1.62
C TYR A 445 23.65 6.75 -2.52
N ASP A 446 23.38 6.10 -3.63
CA ASP A 446 24.42 5.61 -4.55
C ASP A 446 24.83 6.64 -5.60
N SER A 447 23.89 7.49 -6.01
CA SER A 447 24.06 8.51 -7.05
C SER A 447 23.12 9.68 -6.87
N GLY A 448 23.42 10.81 -7.50
CA GLY A 448 22.52 11.98 -7.55
C GLY A 448 23.21 13.22 -8.07
N GLU A 449 22.53 13.91 -9.00
CA GLU A 449 22.88 15.23 -9.51
C GLU A 449 21.72 16.20 -9.23
N TYR A 450 21.44 16.39 -7.94
CA TYR A 450 20.21 17.06 -7.47
C TYR A 450 20.10 18.51 -7.96
N GLU A 451 21.22 19.26 -8.00
CA GLU A 451 21.23 20.63 -8.47
C GLU A 451 20.90 20.73 -9.96
N ILE A 452 21.50 19.87 -10.80
CA ILE A 452 21.22 19.82 -12.24
C ILE A 452 19.75 19.52 -12.50
N ASN A 453 19.18 18.56 -11.73
CA ASN A 453 17.77 18.21 -11.84
C ASN A 453 16.86 19.35 -11.44
N MET A 454 17.17 20.04 -10.34
CA MET A 454 16.45 21.23 -9.88
C MET A 454 16.49 22.34 -10.93
N ASP A 455 17.66 22.64 -11.52
CA ASP A 455 17.82 23.66 -12.55
C ASP A 455 17.04 23.35 -13.83
N ARG A 456 16.97 22.07 -14.21
CA ARG A 456 16.12 21.65 -15.35
C ARG A 456 14.65 21.93 -15.06
N ALA A 457 14.16 21.57 -13.87
CA ALA A 457 12.78 21.81 -13.46
C ALA A 457 12.45 23.33 -13.44
N ILE A 458 13.35 24.16 -12.90
CA ILE A 458 13.23 25.62 -12.86
C ILE A 458 13.10 26.21 -14.28
N ARG A 459 13.95 25.76 -15.22
CA ARG A 459 13.89 26.21 -16.63
C ARG A 459 12.60 25.76 -17.31
N LEU A 460 12.20 24.49 -17.17
CA LEU A 460 10.97 23.95 -17.77
C LEU A 460 9.71 24.64 -17.26
N ALA A 461 9.70 25.03 -15.99
CA ALA A 461 8.58 25.74 -15.37
C ALA A 461 8.55 27.24 -15.73
N ASP A 462 9.54 27.77 -16.45
CA ASP A 462 9.72 29.22 -16.64
C ASP A 462 9.52 29.97 -15.31
N TRP A 463 10.36 29.60 -14.34
CA TRP A 463 10.22 30.09 -12.96
C TRP A 463 10.23 31.59 -12.87
N ASN A 464 11.09 32.25 -13.66
CA ASN A 464 11.25 33.70 -13.65
C ASN A 464 10.07 34.45 -14.29
N GLY A 465 9.34 33.80 -15.22
CA GLY A 465 8.13 34.36 -15.83
C GLY A 465 6.87 34.21 -14.98
N PHE A 466 6.98 33.62 -13.78
CA PHE A 466 5.81 33.30 -12.94
C PHE A 466 4.99 34.53 -12.55
N ASP A 467 5.61 35.65 -12.17
CA ASP A 467 4.89 36.82 -11.67
C ASP A 467 4.02 37.46 -12.76
N LEU A 468 4.49 37.44 -14.01
CA LEU A 468 3.70 37.89 -15.16
C LEU A 468 2.51 36.97 -15.40
N ARG A 469 2.71 35.63 -15.36
CA ARG A 469 1.64 34.66 -15.51
C ARG A 469 0.62 34.74 -14.37
N LYS A 470 1.07 34.96 -13.14
CA LYS A 470 0.21 35.14 -11.98
C LYS A 470 -0.69 36.36 -12.12
N LYS A 471 -0.13 37.48 -12.60
CA LYS A 471 -0.92 38.68 -12.87
C LYS A 471 -1.95 38.46 -13.96
N ALA A 472 -1.56 37.88 -15.09
CA ALA A 472 -2.48 37.57 -16.18
C ALA A 472 -3.56 36.56 -15.75
N ALA A 473 -3.25 35.59 -14.91
CA ALA A 473 -4.22 34.66 -14.34
C ALA A 473 -5.24 35.38 -13.45
N ALA A 474 -4.77 36.29 -12.59
CA ALA A 474 -5.67 37.08 -11.72
C ALA A 474 -6.64 37.98 -12.51
N GLU A 475 -6.19 38.58 -13.62
CA GLU A 475 -7.05 39.36 -14.54
C GLU A 475 -8.17 38.50 -15.14
N ASN A 476 -7.99 37.19 -15.22
CA ASN A 476 -9.00 36.21 -15.67
C ASN A 476 -9.74 35.50 -14.51
N GLY A 477 -9.64 36.00 -13.28
CA GLY A 477 -10.31 35.44 -12.11
C GLY A 477 -9.70 34.11 -11.60
N LEU A 478 -8.47 33.78 -12.04
CA LEU A 478 -7.76 32.57 -11.66
C LEU A 478 -6.69 32.83 -10.59
N LEU A 479 -6.50 31.86 -9.69
CA LEU A 479 -5.41 31.87 -8.71
C LEU A 479 -4.29 30.95 -9.20
N LEU A 480 -3.10 31.53 -9.45
CA LEU A 480 -1.93 30.77 -9.86
C LEU A 480 -0.91 30.72 -8.71
N GLY A 481 -0.48 29.49 -8.36
CA GLY A 481 0.56 29.22 -7.38
C GLY A 481 1.76 28.51 -8.01
N ARG A 482 2.93 28.64 -7.38
CA ARG A 482 4.11 27.85 -7.73
C ARG A 482 4.73 27.26 -6.46
N GLY A 483 5.42 26.13 -6.61
CA GLY A 483 6.21 25.49 -5.57
C GLY A 483 7.30 24.64 -6.18
N LEU A 484 8.35 24.39 -5.41
CA LEU A 484 9.44 23.49 -5.74
C LEU A 484 9.63 22.50 -4.61
N ALA A 485 9.88 21.25 -4.96
CA ALA A 485 10.33 20.20 -4.04
C ALA A 485 11.42 19.37 -4.71
N ASN A 486 12.47 19.03 -3.97
CA ASN A 486 13.44 18.04 -4.40
C ASN A 486 13.05 16.69 -3.83
N TYR A 487 13.03 15.67 -4.66
CA TYR A 487 12.61 14.33 -4.29
C TYR A 487 13.72 13.31 -4.56
N VAL A 488 14.01 12.48 -3.58
CA VAL A 488 14.85 11.31 -3.76
C VAL A 488 14.01 10.06 -3.53
N GLU A 489 14.10 9.12 -4.47
CA GLU A 489 13.41 7.83 -4.41
C GLU A 489 14.42 6.72 -4.21
N SER A 490 14.03 5.66 -3.51
CA SER A 490 14.79 4.44 -3.42
C SER A 490 14.07 3.31 -4.14
N SER A 491 14.77 2.58 -5.00
CA SER A 491 14.23 1.40 -5.63
C SER A 491 13.83 0.37 -4.57
N ILE A 492 12.63 -0.16 -4.70
CA ILE A 492 12.14 -1.26 -3.89
C ILE A 492 11.72 -2.38 -4.83
N GLY A 493 12.16 -3.57 -4.53
CA GLY A 493 11.76 -4.79 -5.20
C GLY A 493 11.99 -5.98 -4.30
N SER A 494 11.65 -7.15 -4.79
CA SER A 494 12.16 -8.38 -4.23
C SER A 494 13.68 -8.38 -4.44
N PRO A 495 14.48 -8.81 -3.45
CA PRO A 495 15.92 -8.91 -3.63
C PRO A 495 16.30 -9.97 -4.67
N ARG A 496 15.36 -10.75 -5.16
CA ARG A 496 15.54 -11.78 -6.17
C ARG A 496 14.37 -11.72 -7.18
N GLU A 497 14.72 -11.48 -8.44
CA GLU A 497 13.82 -11.52 -9.59
C GLU A 497 14.32 -12.56 -10.60
N GLN A 498 13.40 -13.14 -11.37
CA GLN A 498 13.70 -14.10 -12.41
C GLN A 498 12.91 -13.78 -13.66
N ALA A 499 13.54 -13.88 -14.81
CA ALA A 499 12.89 -13.87 -16.11
C ALA A 499 13.36 -15.09 -16.91
N GLU A 500 12.48 -15.69 -17.69
CA GLU A 500 12.78 -16.77 -18.62
C GLU A 500 12.45 -16.32 -20.02
N ILE A 501 13.36 -16.55 -20.95
CA ILE A 501 13.20 -16.23 -22.37
C ILE A 501 13.31 -17.52 -23.16
N ILE A 502 12.23 -17.91 -23.85
CA ILE A 502 12.18 -19.13 -24.66
C ILE A 502 12.10 -18.73 -26.13
N VAL A 503 13.19 -18.99 -26.87
CA VAL A 503 13.23 -18.77 -28.32
C VAL A 503 12.72 -20.01 -29.01
N LYS A 504 11.65 -19.90 -29.78
CA LYS A 504 11.00 -21.00 -30.51
C LYS A 504 11.54 -21.14 -31.92
N THR A 505 11.40 -22.34 -32.48
CA THR A 505 11.85 -22.65 -33.87
C THR A 505 11.07 -21.92 -34.95
N ASP A 506 9.87 -21.42 -34.63
CA ASP A 506 9.02 -20.63 -35.52
C ASP A 506 9.36 -19.13 -35.52
N GLY A 507 10.39 -18.72 -34.74
CA GLY A 507 10.83 -17.35 -34.60
C GLY A 507 10.11 -16.53 -33.55
N TYR A 508 9.15 -17.11 -32.83
CA TYR A 508 8.51 -16.47 -31.66
C TYR A 508 9.39 -16.57 -30.43
N VAL A 509 9.22 -15.61 -29.53
CA VAL A 509 9.91 -15.57 -28.24
C VAL A 509 8.87 -15.44 -27.14
N ASP A 510 8.86 -16.39 -26.21
CA ASP A 510 8.09 -16.25 -24.98
C ASP A 510 8.95 -15.58 -23.92
N LEU A 511 8.43 -14.53 -23.30
CA LEU A 511 9.01 -13.88 -22.12
C LEU A 511 8.13 -14.16 -20.92
N VAL A 512 8.67 -14.94 -19.98
CA VAL A 512 8.00 -15.22 -18.69
C VAL A 512 8.70 -14.40 -17.62
N ILE A 513 7.93 -13.55 -16.93
CA ILE A 513 8.44 -12.64 -15.89
C ILE A 513 7.48 -12.59 -14.71
N GLY A 514 8.03 -12.56 -13.49
CA GLY A 514 7.26 -12.63 -12.24
C GLY A 514 6.50 -11.35 -11.86
N THR A 515 6.66 -10.26 -12.63
CA THR A 515 6.03 -8.98 -12.30
C THR A 515 4.65 -8.83 -12.94
N GLN A 516 3.64 -8.48 -12.11
CA GLN A 516 2.25 -8.34 -12.53
C GLN A 516 1.95 -6.92 -13.02
N PRO A 517 1.40 -6.74 -14.24
CA PRO A 517 0.93 -5.43 -14.68
C PRO A 517 -0.37 -5.03 -13.95
N SER A 518 -0.49 -3.75 -13.64
CA SER A 518 -1.72 -3.14 -13.11
C SER A 518 -1.95 -1.75 -13.70
N GLY A 519 -1.55 -1.57 -14.97
CA GLY A 519 -1.62 -0.31 -15.73
C GLY A 519 -0.26 0.27 -16.13
N GLN A 520 0.88 -0.33 -15.72
CA GLN A 520 2.21 0.20 -16.01
C GLN A 520 2.69 -0.04 -17.45
N GLY A 521 1.98 -0.88 -18.24
CA GLY A 521 2.35 -1.13 -19.62
C GLY A 521 3.47 -2.16 -19.79
N HIS A 522 3.45 -3.25 -19.03
CA HIS A 522 4.51 -4.27 -19.04
C HIS A 522 4.59 -5.00 -20.39
N GLU A 523 3.46 -5.24 -21.08
CA GLU A 523 3.46 -5.83 -22.42
C GLU A 523 4.20 -4.95 -23.45
N THR A 524 4.29 -3.65 -23.20
CA THR A 524 5.02 -2.70 -24.03
C THR A 524 6.47 -2.54 -23.56
N SER A 525 6.70 -2.41 -22.25
CA SER A 525 8.01 -2.04 -21.72
C SER A 525 9.00 -3.20 -21.68
N PHE A 526 8.52 -4.45 -21.64
CA PHE A 526 9.38 -5.64 -21.62
C PHE A 526 9.53 -6.32 -23.00
N ALA A 527 8.72 -5.95 -23.99
CA ALA A 527 8.76 -6.53 -25.35
C ALA A 527 9.88 -5.97 -26.24
#